data_2747c450a7234aef09de1acc2ba1f11d
#
_entry.id   2747c450a7234aef09de1acc2ba1f11d
#
_cell.length_a   1.000
_cell.length_b   1.000
_cell.length_c   1.000
_cell.angle_alpha   90.00
_cell.angle_beta   90.00
_cell.angle_gamma   90.00
#
_symmetry.space_group_name_H-M   'P 1'
#
loop_
_entity.id
_entity.type
_entity.pdbx_description
1 polymer ?
#
loop_
_entity_poly.entity_id
_entity_poly.type
_entity_poly.pdbx_seq_one_letter_code
_entity_poly.pdbx_strand_id
1 'polypeptide(L)'
;MLKLIESLIRNTIMDKQIIAIGGGGFGRNPGIGVIEQYILDQSDKNTPNICFIPTATGDSESYKVSYYTTMTKLDCNPTHLDLFKRTPNLEGLIHDQDRVFVGGGNTKSMLAVWRDWNLDIILKEAYETGVVMSGVSAGAICWFEKGVTDSWSEDLNLLRCLGFVKGNCCPHYDEEPERKPALTNFIS
;
A
#
# COMPACT_ATOMS: atom_id res chain seq x y z
N MET A 1 14.59 -20.69 -30.70
CA MET A 1 14.05 -21.58 -29.67
C MET A 1 14.43 -21.14 -28.25
N LEU A 2 15.72 -20.92 -27.92
CA LEU A 2 16.11 -20.41 -26.57
C LEU A 2 15.48 -19.07 -26.20
N LYS A 3 15.48 -18.06 -27.10
CA LYS A 3 14.86 -16.73 -26.83
C LYS A 3 13.34 -16.81 -26.64
N LEU A 4 12.66 -17.79 -27.24
CA LEU A 4 11.23 -18.02 -27.01
C LEU A 4 10.98 -18.63 -25.61
N ILE A 5 11.87 -19.50 -25.16
CA ILE A 5 11.81 -20.14 -23.84
C ILE A 5 12.14 -19.10 -22.75
N GLU A 6 13.13 -18.23 -22.97
CA GLU A 6 13.44 -17.10 -22.06
C GLU A 6 12.30 -16.08 -21.98
N SER A 7 11.62 -15.80 -23.10
CA SER A 7 10.41 -14.96 -23.13
C SER A 7 9.23 -15.62 -22.42
N LEU A 8 9.03 -16.94 -22.58
CA LEU A 8 8.01 -17.70 -21.89
C LEU A 8 8.30 -17.82 -20.38
N ILE A 9 9.57 -17.97 -19.98
CA ILE A 9 9.97 -18.02 -18.57
C ILE A 9 9.85 -16.64 -17.92
N ARG A 10 10.18 -15.53 -18.60
CA ARG A 10 9.93 -14.17 -18.11
C ARG A 10 8.44 -13.86 -17.92
N ASN A 11 7.56 -14.41 -18.79
CA ASN A 11 6.10 -14.31 -18.62
C ASN A 11 5.53 -15.19 -17.49
N THR A 12 6.35 -16.02 -16.83
CA THR A 12 5.86 -16.94 -15.79
C THR A 12 6.33 -16.55 -14.38
N ILE A 13 7.28 -15.62 -14.24
CA ILE A 13 7.68 -15.05 -12.95
C ILE A 13 7.17 -13.61 -12.95
N MET A 14 5.97 -13.41 -12.46
CA MET A 14 5.47 -12.07 -12.14
C MET A 14 6.35 -11.51 -11.02
N ASP A 15 7.11 -10.45 -11.31
CA ASP A 15 7.97 -9.80 -10.31
C ASP A 15 7.09 -9.19 -9.21
N LYS A 16 7.15 -9.79 -8.03
CA LYS A 16 6.44 -9.29 -6.85
C LYS A 16 7.10 -8.01 -6.37
N GLN A 17 6.34 -6.93 -6.31
CA GLN A 17 6.87 -5.63 -5.94
C GLN A 17 6.06 -4.97 -4.84
N ILE A 18 6.78 -4.35 -3.88
CA ILE A 18 6.20 -3.50 -2.84
C ILE A 18 6.93 -2.16 -2.82
N ILE A 19 6.17 -1.06 -2.87
CA ILE A 19 6.68 0.31 -2.80
C ILE A 19 6.25 0.92 -1.47
N ALA A 20 7.14 0.90 -0.49
CA ALA A 20 6.90 1.43 0.85
C ALA A 20 7.39 2.88 0.95
N ILE A 21 6.48 3.81 1.25
CA ILE A 21 6.73 5.25 1.27
C ILE A 21 6.64 5.73 2.73
N GLY A 22 7.75 6.23 3.29
CA GLY A 22 7.80 6.70 4.67
C GLY A 22 6.85 7.86 4.98
N GLY A 23 6.67 8.79 4.03
CA GLY A 23 5.76 9.94 4.11
C GLY A 23 5.64 10.64 2.76
N GLY A 24 4.65 11.50 2.57
CA GLY A 24 4.44 12.26 1.32
C GLY A 24 3.24 11.78 0.50
N GLY A 25 3.33 11.94 -0.83
CA GLY A 25 2.28 11.61 -1.77
C GLY A 25 1.08 12.57 -1.74
N PHE A 26 0.01 12.21 -2.45
CA PHE A 26 -1.20 13.05 -2.61
C PHE A 26 -1.88 13.43 -1.28
N GLY A 27 -1.66 12.68 -0.21
CA GLY A 27 -2.19 13.01 1.11
C GLY A 27 -1.62 14.31 1.69
N ARG A 28 -0.34 14.63 1.39
CA ARG A 28 0.33 15.89 1.79
C ARG A 28 0.33 16.93 0.68
N ASN A 29 0.51 16.51 -0.57
CA ASN A 29 0.69 17.38 -1.74
C ASN A 29 -0.25 16.94 -2.88
N PRO A 30 -1.56 17.20 -2.78
CA PRO A 30 -2.50 16.80 -3.82
C PRO A 30 -2.19 17.48 -5.17
N GLY A 31 -2.17 16.68 -6.24
CA GLY A 31 -2.04 17.15 -7.60
C GLY A 31 -0.61 17.25 -8.17
N ILE A 32 0.44 16.97 -7.38
CA ILE A 32 1.83 16.89 -7.89
C ILE A 32 2.08 15.54 -8.58
N GLY A 33 1.75 14.43 -7.93
CA GLY A 33 1.71 13.09 -8.53
C GLY A 33 3.05 12.43 -8.84
N VAL A 34 4.19 12.92 -8.30
CA VAL A 34 5.53 12.36 -8.60
C VAL A 34 5.68 10.93 -8.06
N ILE A 35 5.22 10.70 -6.84
CA ILE A 35 5.26 9.36 -6.22
C ILE A 35 4.27 8.43 -6.92
N GLU A 36 3.09 8.95 -7.21
CA GLU A 36 2.00 8.24 -7.88
C GLU A 36 2.42 7.84 -9.31
N GLN A 37 3.05 8.75 -10.05
CA GLN A 37 3.59 8.45 -11.38
C GLN A 37 4.63 7.32 -11.31
N TYR A 38 5.56 7.38 -10.35
CA TYR A 38 6.54 6.29 -10.15
C TYR A 38 5.87 4.93 -9.92
N ILE A 39 4.76 4.89 -9.13
CA ILE A 39 4.01 3.66 -8.89
C ILE A 39 3.35 3.15 -10.19
N LEU A 40 2.78 4.05 -11.00
CA LEU A 40 2.16 3.71 -12.27
C LEU A 40 3.19 3.18 -13.27
N ASP A 41 4.38 3.77 -13.31
CA ASP A 41 5.49 3.39 -14.22
C ASP A 41 6.04 1.98 -13.97
N GLN A 42 5.66 1.32 -12.87
CA GLN A 42 6.00 -0.09 -12.62
C GLN A 42 5.14 -1.06 -13.45
N SER A 43 4.33 -0.59 -14.40
CA SER A 43 3.51 -1.38 -15.31
C SER A 43 3.93 -1.17 -16.75
N ASP A 44 3.85 -2.22 -17.54
CA ASP A 44 3.95 -2.13 -19.00
C ASP A 44 2.65 -1.65 -19.66
N LYS A 45 1.57 -1.48 -18.87
CA LYS A 45 0.28 -0.96 -19.36
C LYS A 45 0.32 0.56 -19.46
N ASN A 46 -0.16 1.10 -20.57
CA ASN A 46 -0.29 2.55 -20.75
C ASN A 46 -1.28 3.20 -19.77
N THR A 47 -2.31 2.46 -19.36
CA THR A 47 -3.37 2.94 -18.47
C THR A 47 -3.66 1.86 -17.42
N PRO A 48 -2.81 1.70 -16.38
CA PRO A 48 -3.00 0.68 -15.36
C PRO A 48 -4.20 0.99 -14.45
N ASN A 49 -4.86 -0.06 -13.97
CA ASN A 49 -5.86 0.03 -12.94
C ASN A 49 -5.17 0.20 -11.57
N ILE A 50 -5.61 1.18 -10.79
CA ILE A 50 -5.07 1.42 -9.44
C ILE A 50 -6.20 1.62 -8.44
N CYS A 51 -6.16 0.85 -7.35
CA CYS A 51 -7.12 0.97 -6.25
C CYS A 51 -6.50 1.65 -5.03
N PHE A 52 -7.13 2.71 -4.55
CA PHE A 52 -6.80 3.34 -3.27
C PHE A 52 -7.57 2.69 -2.12
N ILE A 53 -6.88 2.36 -1.03
CA ILE A 53 -7.47 1.79 0.18
C ILE A 53 -7.27 2.78 1.36
N PRO A 54 -8.29 3.60 1.70
CA PRO A 54 -8.21 4.63 2.74
C PRO A 54 -8.57 4.14 4.14
N THR A 55 -8.66 2.83 4.39
CA THR A 55 -9.15 2.24 5.65
C THR A 55 -8.47 2.80 6.90
N ALA A 56 -7.17 3.12 6.84
CA ALA A 56 -6.42 3.68 7.97
C ALA A 56 -6.98 5.03 8.49
N THR A 57 -7.79 5.73 7.69
CA THR A 57 -8.49 6.97 8.05
C THR A 57 -10.01 6.79 8.20
N GLY A 58 -10.50 5.54 8.25
CA GLY A 58 -11.93 5.25 8.28
C GLY A 58 -12.64 5.65 6.97
N ASP A 59 -12.00 5.37 5.84
CA ASP A 59 -12.50 5.68 4.48
C ASP A 59 -12.81 7.18 4.27
N SER A 60 -11.93 8.06 4.78
CA SER A 60 -12.07 9.52 4.75
C SER A 60 -12.39 10.06 3.35
N GLU A 61 -13.51 10.78 3.20
CA GLU A 61 -13.92 11.39 1.95
C GLU A 61 -12.89 12.45 1.46
N SER A 62 -12.33 13.25 2.38
CA SER A 62 -11.31 14.24 2.02
C SER A 62 -10.05 13.60 1.47
N TYR A 63 -9.65 12.45 1.98
CA TYR A 63 -8.49 11.73 1.47
C TYR A 63 -8.75 11.14 0.08
N LYS A 64 -9.97 10.62 -0.17
CA LYS A 64 -10.38 10.20 -1.51
C LYS A 64 -10.41 11.36 -2.51
N VAL A 65 -10.87 12.55 -2.09
CA VAL A 65 -10.80 13.76 -2.92
C VAL A 65 -9.36 14.10 -3.29
N SER A 66 -8.41 14.06 -2.33
CA SER A 66 -6.99 14.28 -2.59
C SER A 66 -6.43 13.25 -3.58
N TYR A 67 -6.79 11.98 -3.43
CA TYR A 67 -6.42 10.90 -4.34
C TYR A 67 -6.87 11.20 -5.77
N TYR A 68 -8.17 11.43 -5.98
CA TYR A 68 -8.69 11.69 -7.32
C TYR A 68 -8.18 13.00 -7.91
N THR A 69 -7.95 14.04 -7.09
CA THR A 69 -7.33 15.30 -7.54
C THR A 69 -5.97 15.09 -8.18
N THR A 70 -5.22 14.08 -7.73
CA THR A 70 -3.92 13.70 -8.28
C THR A 70 -4.07 12.72 -9.44
N MET A 71 -4.74 11.60 -9.20
CA MET A 71 -4.75 10.46 -10.13
C MET A 71 -5.47 10.76 -11.45
N THR A 72 -6.48 11.64 -11.45
CA THR A 72 -7.18 12.04 -12.69
C THR A 72 -6.34 12.89 -13.65
N LYS A 73 -5.14 13.30 -13.22
CA LYS A 73 -4.15 13.99 -14.06
C LYS A 73 -3.09 13.07 -14.66
N LEU A 74 -3.13 11.80 -14.28
CA LEU A 74 -2.19 10.76 -14.70
C LEU A 74 -2.90 9.74 -15.59
N ASP A 75 -2.14 9.05 -16.44
CA ASP A 75 -2.68 8.04 -17.34
C ASP A 75 -2.94 6.71 -16.58
N CYS A 76 -4.07 6.64 -15.87
CA CYS A 76 -4.51 5.45 -15.14
C CYS A 76 -6.02 5.38 -15.00
N ASN A 77 -6.53 4.24 -14.54
CA ASN A 77 -7.93 4.02 -14.17
C ASN A 77 -8.04 3.99 -12.62
N PRO A 78 -8.23 5.14 -11.95
CA PRO A 78 -8.27 5.20 -10.51
C PRO A 78 -9.60 4.72 -9.95
N THR A 79 -9.54 3.86 -8.94
CA THR A 79 -10.67 3.38 -8.14
C THR A 79 -10.34 3.50 -6.66
N HIS A 80 -11.29 3.24 -5.78
CA HIS A 80 -11.05 3.12 -4.34
C HIS A 80 -11.91 2.02 -3.74
N LEU A 81 -11.47 1.52 -2.58
CA LEU A 81 -12.17 0.54 -1.78
C LEU A 81 -12.65 1.18 -0.47
N ASP A 82 -13.96 1.23 -0.24
CA ASP A 82 -14.57 1.55 1.05
C ASP A 82 -14.93 0.27 1.80
N LEU A 83 -14.46 0.10 3.04
CA LEU A 83 -14.83 -1.03 3.91
C LEU A 83 -15.92 -0.66 4.93
N PHE A 84 -16.16 0.62 5.16
CA PHE A 84 -17.24 1.11 6.03
C PHE A 84 -18.56 1.37 5.28
N LYS A 85 -18.66 0.88 4.04
CA LYS A 85 -19.86 0.87 3.20
C LYS A 85 -20.09 -0.54 2.65
N ARG A 86 -21.24 -0.74 1.97
CA ARG A 86 -21.52 -2.02 1.32
C ARG A 86 -20.54 -2.28 0.17
N THR A 87 -19.78 -3.37 0.26
CA THR A 87 -18.78 -3.78 -0.74
C THR A 87 -19.06 -5.22 -1.20
N PRO A 88 -19.88 -5.42 -2.27
CA PRO A 88 -20.43 -6.72 -2.61
C PRO A 88 -19.44 -7.68 -3.31
N ASN A 89 -18.34 -7.21 -3.87
CA ASN A 89 -17.37 -8.00 -4.61
C ASN A 89 -15.93 -7.56 -4.29
N LEU A 90 -15.50 -7.76 -3.05
CA LEU A 90 -14.20 -7.34 -2.56
C LEU A 90 -13.05 -8.02 -3.32
N GLU A 91 -13.15 -9.34 -3.49
CA GLU A 91 -12.13 -10.15 -4.16
C GLU A 91 -11.94 -9.72 -5.62
N GLY A 92 -13.04 -9.65 -6.40
CA GLY A 92 -12.97 -9.21 -7.79
C GLY A 92 -12.43 -7.79 -7.93
N LEU A 93 -12.82 -6.86 -7.02
CA LEU A 93 -12.32 -5.49 -7.05
C LEU A 93 -10.80 -5.43 -6.90
N ILE A 94 -10.20 -6.23 -6.03
CA ILE A 94 -8.74 -6.24 -5.81
C ILE A 94 -8.00 -6.98 -6.93
N HIS A 95 -8.51 -8.14 -7.39
CA HIS A 95 -7.86 -8.91 -8.45
C HIS A 95 -7.91 -8.25 -9.83
N ASP A 96 -8.85 -7.34 -10.07
CA ASP A 96 -8.93 -6.54 -11.30
C ASP A 96 -7.91 -5.39 -11.34
N GLN A 97 -7.12 -5.19 -10.28
CA GLN A 97 -6.13 -4.11 -10.21
C GLN A 97 -4.76 -4.55 -10.73
N ASP A 98 -4.03 -3.56 -11.27
CA ASP A 98 -2.59 -3.67 -11.54
C ASP A 98 -1.79 -3.15 -10.34
N ARG A 99 -2.36 -2.21 -9.59
CA ARG A 99 -1.74 -1.49 -8.47
C ARG A 99 -2.72 -1.35 -7.32
N VAL A 100 -2.20 -1.46 -6.11
CA VAL A 100 -2.90 -1.10 -4.88
C VAL A 100 -2.10 -0.04 -4.15
N PHE A 101 -2.75 1.05 -3.75
CA PHE A 101 -2.17 2.11 -2.93
C PHE A 101 -2.91 2.20 -1.59
N VAL A 102 -2.17 1.97 -0.50
CA VAL A 102 -2.72 2.05 0.87
C VAL A 102 -2.39 3.40 1.49
N GLY A 103 -3.40 4.06 2.03
CA GLY A 103 -3.25 5.35 2.70
C GLY A 103 -2.58 5.27 4.07
N GLY A 104 -2.08 6.42 4.53
CA GLY A 104 -1.63 6.61 5.91
C GLY A 104 -2.79 6.74 6.90
N GLY A 105 -2.49 6.67 8.19
CA GLY A 105 -3.43 6.79 9.29
C GLY A 105 -3.20 5.77 10.41
N ASN A 106 -4.26 5.26 11.03
CA ASN A 106 -4.18 4.30 12.13
C ASN A 106 -3.95 2.87 11.64
N THR A 107 -2.72 2.39 11.73
CA THR A 107 -2.32 1.04 11.26
C THR A 107 -3.03 -0.08 12.02
N LYS A 108 -3.20 0.05 13.33
CA LYS A 108 -3.82 -0.99 14.18
C LYS A 108 -5.28 -1.20 13.81
N SER A 109 -6.05 -0.11 13.67
CA SER A 109 -7.46 -0.17 13.27
C SER A 109 -7.62 -0.70 11.85
N MET A 110 -6.79 -0.24 10.91
CA MET A 110 -6.77 -0.71 9.53
C MET A 110 -6.59 -2.23 9.46
N LEU A 111 -5.56 -2.77 10.12
CA LEU A 111 -5.27 -4.20 10.10
C LEU A 111 -6.36 -5.03 10.80
N ALA A 112 -7.01 -4.51 11.83
CA ALA A 112 -8.13 -5.17 12.49
C ALA A 112 -9.33 -5.30 11.54
N VAL A 113 -9.71 -4.22 10.85
CA VAL A 113 -10.77 -4.23 9.84
C VAL A 113 -10.42 -5.18 8.70
N TRP A 114 -9.20 -5.12 8.17
CA TRP A 114 -8.79 -5.99 7.06
C TRP A 114 -8.87 -7.48 7.40
N ARG A 115 -8.45 -7.88 8.61
CA ARG A 115 -8.55 -9.28 9.07
C ARG A 115 -10.00 -9.73 9.23
N ASP A 116 -10.88 -8.86 9.71
CA ASP A 116 -12.30 -9.16 9.85
C ASP A 116 -12.99 -9.37 8.49
N TRP A 117 -12.53 -8.63 7.46
CA TRP A 117 -13.02 -8.73 6.08
C TRP A 117 -12.27 -9.76 5.22
N ASN A 118 -11.25 -10.44 5.74
CA ASN A 118 -10.31 -11.30 4.99
C ASN A 118 -9.58 -10.55 3.85
N LEU A 119 -9.52 -9.23 3.90
CA LEU A 119 -8.81 -8.43 2.88
C LEU A 119 -7.30 -8.69 2.90
N ASP A 120 -6.72 -9.02 4.06
CA ASP A 120 -5.33 -9.41 4.20
C ASP A 120 -4.98 -10.66 3.38
N ILE A 121 -5.90 -11.63 3.31
CA ILE A 121 -5.77 -12.85 2.48
C ILE A 121 -5.86 -12.47 1.00
N ILE A 122 -6.89 -11.72 0.61
CA ILE A 122 -7.12 -11.28 -0.78
C ILE A 122 -5.93 -10.47 -1.31
N LEU A 123 -5.40 -9.54 -0.50
CA LEU A 123 -4.21 -8.75 -0.87
C LEU A 123 -2.97 -9.64 -1.02
N LYS A 124 -2.83 -10.69 -0.18
CA LYS A 124 -1.74 -11.64 -0.33
C LYS A 124 -1.81 -12.40 -1.65
N GLU A 125 -2.99 -12.88 -2.01
CA GLU A 125 -3.23 -13.58 -3.28
C GLU A 125 -2.96 -12.66 -4.47
N ALA A 126 -3.46 -11.43 -4.44
CA ALA A 126 -3.19 -10.43 -5.48
C ALA A 126 -1.68 -10.11 -5.60
N TYR A 127 -0.97 -9.96 -4.48
CA TYR A 127 0.49 -9.79 -4.48
C TYR A 127 1.21 -10.98 -5.11
N GLU A 128 0.79 -12.20 -4.79
CA GLU A 128 1.39 -13.42 -5.36
C GLU A 128 1.15 -13.56 -6.87
N THR A 129 0.09 -12.95 -7.39
CA THR A 129 -0.23 -12.89 -8.83
C THR A 129 0.34 -11.66 -9.55
N GLY A 130 1.16 -10.84 -8.87
CA GLY A 130 1.92 -9.74 -9.47
C GLY A 130 1.27 -8.37 -9.41
N VAL A 131 0.19 -8.20 -8.65
CA VAL A 131 -0.32 -6.85 -8.34
C VAL A 131 0.71 -6.12 -7.50
N VAL A 132 1.14 -4.94 -7.92
CA VAL A 132 2.11 -4.14 -7.17
C VAL A 132 1.42 -3.51 -5.97
N MET A 133 1.95 -3.80 -4.78
CA MET A 133 1.49 -3.21 -3.55
C MET A 133 2.28 -1.94 -3.25
N SER A 134 1.59 -0.89 -2.86
CA SER A 134 2.23 0.36 -2.45
C SER A 134 1.49 0.99 -1.28
N GLY A 135 2.11 1.98 -0.64
CA GLY A 135 1.43 2.75 0.39
C GLY A 135 2.35 3.64 1.19
N VAL A 136 1.73 4.58 1.90
CA VAL A 136 2.39 5.64 2.66
C VAL A 136 2.13 5.49 4.16
N SER A 137 3.15 5.70 5.00
CA SER A 137 3.04 5.65 6.47
C SER A 137 2.43 4.33 6.96
N ALA A 138 1.20 4.30 7.48
CA ALA A 138 0.48 3.07 7.82
C ALA A 138 0.43 2.08 6.65
N GLY A 139 0.19 2.56 5.44
CA GLY A 139 0.19 1.78 4.20
C GLY A 139 1.58 1.31 3.74
N ALA A 140 2.65 1.93 4.24
CA ALA A 140 4.01 1.44 4.00
C ALA A 140 4.35 0.29 4.94
N ILE A 141 4.09 0.46 6.24
CA ILE A 141 4.51 -0.52 7.26
C ILE A 141 3.67 -1.79 7.26
N CYS A 142 2.42 -1.73 6.80
CA CYS A 142 1.51 -2.87 6.84
C CYS A 142 2.02 -4.12 6.10
N TRP A 143 2.90 -3.97 5.12
CA TRP A 143 3.44 -5.06 4.31
C TRP A 143 4.53 -5.88 5.01
N PHE A 144 5.20 -5.32 6.01
CA PHE A 144 6.31 -5.95 6.72
C PHE A 144 5.82 -6.92 7.80
N GLU A 145 6.74 -7.67 8.42
CA GLU A 145 6.41 -8.51 9.59
C GLU A 145 5.97 -7.65 10.76
N LYS A 146 6.66 -6.51 10.98
CA LYS A 146 6.31 -5.56 12.03
C LYS A 146 6.53 -4.12 11.57
N GLY A 147 5.73 -3.21 12.11
CA GLY A 147 5.83 -1.77 11.85
C GLY A 147 5.92 -0.96 13.13
N VAL A 148 6.75 0.08 13.13
CA VAL A 148 6.83 1.04 14.22
C VAL A 148 5.67 2.04 14.08
N THR A 149 4.84 2.18 15.12
CA THR A 149 3.61 2.97 15.07
C THR A 149 3.20 3.49 16.45
N ASP A 150 2.49 4.59 16.46
CA ASP A 150 1.83 5.25 17.61
C ASP A 150 0.30 5.06 17.59
N SER A 151 -0.22 4.11 16.82
CA SER A 151 -1.66 3.94 16.53
C SER A 151 -2.58 3.86 17.76
N TRP A 152 -2.07 3.54 18.94
CA TRP A 152 -2.90 3.34 20.16
C TRP A 152 -2.31 3.88 21.46
N SER A 153 -1.16 4.54 21.41
CA SER A 153 -0.53 5.15 22.58
C SER A 153 0.26 6.39 22.18
N GLU A 154 0.68 7.19 23.17
CA GLU A 154 1.56 8.34 22.94
C GLU A 154 2.97 7.91 22.53
N ASP A 155 3.40 6.72 22.98
CA ASP A 155 4.71 6.16 22.65
C ASP A 155 4.68 5.33 21.37
N LEU A 156 5.83 5.27 20.68
CA LEU A 156 6.05 4.38 19.55
C LEU A 156 6.09 2.92 20.01
N ASN A 157 5.37 2.08 19.29
CA ASN A 157 5.25 0.65 19.56
C ASN A 157 5.54 -0.18 18.33
N LEU A 158 5.85 -1.46 18.52
CA LEU A 158 6.03 -2.43 17.45
C LEU A 158 4.74 -3.22 17.25
N LEU A 159 4.12 -3.06 16.09
CA LEU A 159 2.88 -3.74 15.69
C LEU A 159 3.19 -4.88 14.72
N ARG A 160 2.62 -6.08 14.98
CA ARG A 160 2.65 -7.17 13.99
C ARG A 160 1.73 -6.84 12.80
N CYS A 161 2.31 -6.83 11.60
CA CYS A 161 1.65 -6.49 10.35
C CYS A 161 1.37 -7.74 9.49
N LEU A 162 1.34 -7.62 8.16
CA LEU A 162 0.95 -8.70 7.24
C LEU A 162 2.08 -9.70 6.93
N GLY A 163 3.34 -9.26 6.99
CA GLY A 163 4.51 -10.12 6.77
C GLY A 163 4.72 -10.54 5.32
N PHE A 164 4.34 -9.71 4.34
CA PHE A 164 4.67 -9.96 2.93
C PHE A 164 6.17 -9.79 2.70
N VAL A 165 6.79 -8.86 3.42
CA VAL A 165 8.24 -8.62 3.47
C VAL A 165 8.75 -8.91 4.86
N LYS A 166 9.89 -9.60 4.95
CA LYS A 166 10.57 -9.89 6.23
C LYS A 166 11.17 -8.61 6.83
N GLY A 167 11.20 -8.58 8.15
CA GLY A 167 11.82 -7.50 8.92
C GLY A 167 10.83 -6.42 9.38
N ASN A 168 11.41 -5.33 9.89
CA ASN A 168 10.68 -4.23 10.51
C ASN A 168 10.72 -2.98 9.62
N CYS A 169 9.63 -2.20 9.60
CA CYS A 169 9.58 -0.92 8.90
C CYS A 169 9.20 0.21 9.86
N CYS A 170 9.88 1.35 9.71
CA CYS A 170 9.60 2.56 10.47
C CYS A 170 9.33 3.71 9.49
N PRO A 171 8.09 4.23 9.43
CA PRO A 171 7.77 5.38 8.59
C PRO A 171 8.28 6.66 9.25
N HIS A 172 8.32 7.77 8.52
CA HIS A 172 8.77 9.09 9.00
C HIS A 172 10.16 9.09 9.65
N TYR A 173 11.01 8.13 9.27
CA TYR A 173 12.27 7.81 9.93
C TYR A 173 13.25 8.99 9.99
N ASP A 174 13.27 9.84 8.97
CA ASP A 174 14.14 11.02 8.90
C ASP A 174 13.43 12.33 9.30
N GLU A 175 12.09 12.30 9.45
CA GLU A 175 11.30 13.49 9.77
C GLU A 175 11.03 13.61 11.29
N GLU A 176 10.78 12.49 11.99
CA GLU A 176 10.42 12.45 13.40
C GLU A 176 11.61 11.94 14.23
N PRO A 177 12.20 12.79 15.12
CA PRO A 177 13.45 12.47 15.82
C PRO A 177 13.41 11.19 16.68
N GLU A 178 12.23 10.84 17.21
CA GLU A 178 12.00 9.67 18.07
C GLU A 178 11.98 8.35 17.28
N ARG A 179 11.79 8.37 15.97
CA ARG A 179 11.67 7.15 15.14
C ARG A 179 12.97 6.33 15.08
N LYS A 180 14.11 6.98 14.88
CA LYS A 180 15.42 6.29 14.81
C LYS A 180 15.78 5.58 16.12
N PRO A 181 15.72 6.24 17.29
CA PRO A 181 15.95 5.57 18.57
C PRO A 181 14.98 4.43 18.85
N ALA A 182 13.68 4.63 18.57
CA ALA A 182 12.68 3.59 18.76
C ALA A 182 12.95 2.35 17.92
N LEU A 183 13.22 2.51 16.61
CA LEU A 183 13.55 1.38 15.75
C LEU A 183 14.79 0.65 16.24
N THR A 184 15.86 1.37 16.62
CA THR A 184 17.10 0.77 17.13
C THR A 184 16.83 -0.08 18.37
N ASN A 185 16.00 0.41 19.30
CA ASN A 185 15.62 -0.33 20.52
C ASN A 185 14.79 -1.59 20.22
N PHE A 186 13.98 -1.58 19.15
CA PHE A 186 13.13 -2.71 18.78
C PHE A 186 13.85 -3.82 18.03
N ILE A 187 15.01 -3.53 17.42
CA ILE A 187 15.79 -4.49 16.63
C ILE A 187 17.06 -4.98 17.37
N SER A 188 17.41 -4.38 18.53
CA SER A 188 18.49 -4.83 19.42
C SER A 188 18.03 -5.98 20.30
#